data_8321cdf8a1bd399f4c79e5db9302cc65
#
_entry.id   8321cdf8a1bd399f4c79e5db9302cc65
#
_cell.length_a   1.000
_cell.length_b   1.000
_cell.length_c   1.000
_cell.angle_alpha   90.00
_cell.angle_beta   90.00
_cell.angle_gamma   90.00
#
_symmetry.space_group_name_H-M   'P 1'
#
loop_
_entity.id
_entity.type
_entity.pdbx_description
1 polymer ?
#
loop_
_entity_poly.entity_id
_entity_poly.type
_entity_poly.pdbx_seq_one_letter_code
_entity_poly.pdbx_strand_id
1 'polypeptide(L)'
;MKKKLFLVAILAILTGFCSYAQAPYTHSFGFSAGNMQAFSYKTMVTDNFAIQLDLGTKITIGVGKKGYTHDPWTLELNPNFLYQGNIGGGLYGFVGGGVSLGYNFGFLYYNRNLDRYYNYMYPDYAHSSDHAGFGKFGVNAMMGFEYKFDAPVAISLDFRPGYGMQFDGKKYMWHYFDWGINFGLRFTM
;
A
#
# COMPACT_ATOMS: atom_id res chain seq x y z
N MET A 1 -15.24 0.24 -30.27
CA MET A 1 -16.47 0.12 -29.47
C MET A 1 -16.23 -0.46 -28.08
N LYS A 2 -15.46 -1.56 -27.91
CA LYS A 2 -15.23 -2.22 -26.60
C LYS A 2 -14.62 -1.30 -25.51
N LYS A 3 -13.69 -0.40 -25.85
CA LYS A 3 -13.08 0.55 -24.90
C LYS A 3 -14.06 1.58 -24.33
N LYS A 4 -15.02 2.05 -25.16
CA LYS A 4 -16.06 3.01 -24.71
C LYS A 4 -17.07 2.33 -23.79
N LEU A 5 -17.42 1.06 -24.07
CA LEU A 5 -18.33 0.28 -23.23
C LEU A 5 -17.73 0.02 -21.84
N PHE A 6 -16.43 -0.26 -21.78
CA PHE A 6 -15.69 -0.47 -20.54
C PHE A 6 -15.64 0.82 -19.70
N LEU A 7 -15.42 1.97 -20.34
CA LEU A 7 -15.42 3.26 -19.64
C LEU A 7 -16.81 3.62 -19.08
N VAL A 8 -17.87 3.34 -19.85
CA VAL A 8 -19.25 3.55 -19.41
C VAL A 8 -19.63 2.61 -18.26
N ALA A 9 -19.18 1.36 -18.31
CA ALA A 9 -19.40 0.41 -17.22
C ALA A 9 -18.68 0.85 -15.92
N ILE A 10 -17.45 1.33 -16.01
CA ILE A 10 -16.73 1.89 -14.86
C ILE A 10 -17.45 3.13 -14.33
N LEU A 11 -17.89 4.03 -15.20
CA LEU A 11 -18.63 5.23 -14.81
C LEU A 11 -19.96 4.89 -14.15
N ALA A 12 -20.69 3.89 -14.66
CA ALA A 12 -21.95 3.41 -14.09
C ALA A 12 -21.76 2.76 -12.72
N ILE A 13 -20.67 2.02 -12.53
CA ILE A 13 -20.31 1.47 -11.22
C ILE A 13 -19.99 2.60 -10.24
N LEU A 14 -19.19 3.61 -10.65
CA LEU A 14 -18.85 4.76 -9.81
C LEU A 14 -20.08 5.61 -9.44
N THR A 15 -21.03 5.80 -10.35
CA THR A 15 -22.26 6.56 -10.05
C THR A 15 -23.24 5.77 -9.19
N GLY A 16 -23.26 4.44 -9.27
CA GLY A 16 -24.11 3.58 -8.42
C GLY A 16 -23.76 3.68 -6.92
N PHE A 17 -22.53 4.02 -6.59
CA PHE A 17 -22.10 4.23 -5.19
C PHE A 17 -22.53 5.57 -4.60
N CYS A 18 -23.03 6.52 -5.41
CA CYS A 18 -23.39 7.85 -4.94
C CYS A 18 -24.74 7.95 -4.22
N SER A 19 -25.59 6.92 -4.24
CA SER A 19 -26.99 7.07 -3.92
C SER A 19 -27.37 6.98 -2.43
N TYR A 20 -26.51 6.47 -1.56
CA TYR A 20 -26.80 6.32 -0.12
C TYR A 20 -25.53 6.48 0.74
N ALA A 21 -24.91 7.64 0.64
CA ALA A 21 -23.66 7.87 1.34
C ALA A 21 -23.94 8.57 2.67
N GLN A 22 -24.04 7.80 3.71
CA GLN A 22 -23.82 8.26 5.07
C GLN A 22 -22.50 7.67 5.54
N ALA A 23 -21.62 8.53 6.08
CA ALA A 23 -20.35 8.08 6.63
C ALA A 23 -20.59 7.01 7.70
N PRO A 24 -19.92 5.86 7.64
CA PRO A 24 -20.13 4.77 8.59
C PRO A 24 -19.66 5.11 10.01
N TYR A 25 -18.78 6.07 10.13
CA TYR A 25 -18.16 6.58 11.37
C TYR A 25 -17.39 7.86 11.04
N THR A 26 -16.95 8.61 12.06
CA THR A 26 -16.13 9.81 11.85
C THR A 26 -14.64 9.47 11.80
N HIS A 27 -14.19 8.66 12.75
CA HIS A 27 -12.80 8.25 12.88
C HIS A 27 -12.71 6.76 13.12
N SER A 28 -11.60 6.16 12.72
CA SER A 28 -11.25 4.81 13.09
C SER A 28 -9.74 4.64 13.21
N PHE A 29 -9.33 3.73 14.08
CA PHE A 29 -7.93 3.32 14.22
C PHE A 29 -7.85 1.81 14.40
N GLY A 30 -6.75 1.23 13.98
CA GLY A 30 -6.58 -0.23 14.07
C GLY A 30 -5.31 -0.71 13.43
N PHE A 31 -5.34 -1.96 13.03
CA PHE A 31 -4.21 -2.63 12.41
C PHE A 31 -4.60 -3.20 11.06
N SER A 32 -3.65 -3.16 10.13
CA SER A 32 -3.72 -3.93 8.90
C SER A 32 -2.60 -4.95 8.84
N ALA A 33 -2.91 -6.13 8.32
CA ALA A 33 -1.99 -7.24 8.16
C ALA A 33 -2.11 -7.81 6.74
N GLY A 34 -0.98 -8.19 6.16
CA GLY A 34 -0.88 -8.71 4.80
C GLY A 34 0.46 -8.34 4.19
N ASN A 35 0.46 -7.73 3.04
CA ASN A 35 1.68 -7.20 2.44
C ASN A 35 2.31 -6.07 3.31
N MET A 36 1.49 -5.32 4.03
CA MET A 36 1.92 -4.32 4.99
C MET A 36 1.33 -4.64 6.37
N GLN A 37 2.19 -4.74 7.40
CA GLN A 37 1.78 -4.76 8.79
C GLN A 37 1.86 -3.34 9.32
N ALA A 38 0.70 -2.71 9.49
CA ALA A 38 0.64 -1.30 9.81
C ALA A 38 -0.39 -0.97 10.89
N PHE A 39 -0.09 0.03 11.67
CA PHE A 39 -1.08 0.81 12.37
C PHE A 39 -1.79 1.72 11.36
N SER A 40 -3.11 1.71 11.37
CA SER A 40 -3.96 2.42 10.42
C SER A 40 -4.89 3.38 11.15
N TYR A 41 -4.88 4.63 10.71
CA TYR A 41 -5.84 5.65 11.12
C TYR A 41 -6.62 6.12 9.89
N LYS A 42 -7.95 6.18 10.00
CA LYS A 42 -8.82 6.66 8.93
C LYS A 42 -9.81 7.66 9.48
N THR A 43 -9.98 8.77 8.79
CA THR A 43 -10.96 9.79 9.11
C THR A 43 -11.81 10.10 7.88
N MET A 44 -13.11 10.23 8.10
CA MET A 44 -14.02 10.68 7.07
C MET A 44 -13.97 12.22 7.03
N VAL A 45 -13.70 12.76 5.85
CA VAL A 45 -13.68 14.21 5.59
C VAL A 45 -15.06 14.69 5.17
N THR A 46 -15.75 13.85 4.42
CA THR A 46 -17.17 14.00 4.04
C THR A 46 -17.82 12.63 4.12
N ASP A 47 -19.11 12.55 3.81
CA ASP A 47 -19.84 11.27 3.80
C ASP A 47 -19.21 10.20 2.90
N ASN A 48 -18.49 10.61 1.86
CA ASN A 48 -17.89 9.71 0.88
C ASN A 48 -16.37 9.79 0.80
N PHE A 49 -15.74 10.82 1.33
CA PHE A 49 -14.29 10.98 1.23
C PHE A 49 -13.61 10.75 2.57
N ALA A 50 -12.59 9.92 2.55
CA ALA A 50 -11.76 9.62 3.70
C ALA A 50 -10.29 9.88 3.43
N ILE A 51 -9.57 10.19 4.49
CA ILE A 51 -8.11 10.16 4.53
C ILE A 51 -7.73 8.98 5.42
N GLN A 52 -6.87 8.12 4.89
CA GLN A 52 -6.30 7.00 5.64
C GLN A 52 -4.80 7.13 5.70
N LEU A 53 -4.25 6.99 6.89
CA LEU A 53 -2.82 7.02 7.16
C LEU A 53 -2.41 5.66 7.72
N ASP A 54 -1.50 4.98 7.02
CA ASP A 54 -0.95 3.71 7.44
C ASP A 54 0.54 3.89 7.73
N LEU A 55 0.97 3.49 8.92
CA LEU A 55 2.37 3.49 9.36
C LEU A 55 2.76 2.08 9.78
N GLY A 56 3.74 1.51 9.12
CA GLY A 56 4.14 0.15 9.45
C GLY A 56 5.28 -0.38 8.61
N THR A 57 5.44 -1.68 8.65
CA THR A 57 6.47 -2.39 7.88
C THR A 57 5.84 -3.07 6.68
N LYS A 58 6.50 -2.96 5.55
CA LYS A 58 6.06 -3.57 4.29
C LYS A 58 7.03 -4.66 3.86
N ILE A 59 6.45 -5.82 3.52
CA ILE A 59 7.17 -6.90 2.85
C ILE A 59 7.02 -6.67 1.36
N THR A 60 8.08 -6.23 0.70
CA THR A 60 8.06 -6.05 -0.74
C THR A 60 8.35 -7.38 -1.42
N ILE A 61 7.33 -8.00 -1.99
CA ILE A 61 7.51 -9.13 -2.90
C ILE A 61 7.83 -8.53 -4.27
N GLY A 62 9.10 -8.21 -4.50
CA GLY A 62 9.52 -7.56 -5.73
C GLY A 62 9.61 -8.54 -6.89
N VAL A 63 8.83 -8.31 -7.93
CA VAL A 63 9.14 -8.82 -9.28
C VAL A 63 10.06 -7.79 -9.93
N GLY A 64 11.30 -7.71 -9.46
CA GLY A 64 12.33 -6.93 -10.10
C GLY A 64 12.94 -7.70 -11.27
N LYS A 65 13.30 -7.02 -12.35
CA LYS A 65 14.16 -7.58 -13.40
C LYS A 65 15.42 -8.11 -12.73
N LYS A 66 15.62 -9.45 -12.82
CA LYS A 66 16.79 -10.20 -12.33
C LYS A 66 16.93 -10.34 -10.81
N GLY A 67 16.01 -11.09 -10.17
CA GLY A 67 16.35 -11.84 -8.96
C GLY A 67 16.74 -11.07 -7.71
N TYR A 68 16.43 -9.79 -7.61
CA TYR A 68 16.66 -9.02 -6.40
C TYR A 68 15.63 -9.41 -5.35
N THR A 69 16.02 -10.23 -4.40
CA THR A 69 15.28 -10.35 -3.14
C THR A 69 15.54 -9.08 -2.36
N HIS A 70 14.58 -8.18 -2.40
CA HIS A 70 14.64 -6.97 -1.60
C HIS A 70 14.56 -7.32 -0.12
N ASP A 71 15.23 -6.54 0.71
CA ASP A 71 15.07 -6.60 2.15
C ASP A 71 13.59 -6.51 2.52
N PRO A 72 13.06 -7.48 3.25
CA PRO A 72 11.63 -7.56 3.53
C PRO A 72 11.12 -6.45 4.45
N TRP A 73 12.00 -5.68 5.08
CA TRP A 73 11.62 -4.76 6.14
C TRP A 73 11.87 -3.31 5.75
N THR A 74 10.86 -2.68 5.19
CA THR A 74 10.83 -1.24 4.95
C THR A 74 9.81 -0.62 5.89
N LEU A 75 10.21 0.35 6.71
CA LEU A 75 9.24 1.18 7.42
C LEU A 75 8.60 2.13 6.42
N GLU A 76 7.30 2.10 6.30
CA GLU A 76 6.54 2.93 5.35
C GLU A 76 5.45 3.73 6.03
N LEU A 77 5.28 4.95 5.54
CA LEU A 77 4.16 5.84 5.80
C LEU A 77 3.37 6.02 4.51
N ASN A 78 2.09 5.66 4.53
CA ASN A 78 1.21 5.71 3.37
C ASN A 78 -0.03 6.56 3.66
N PRO A 79 -0.01 7.88 3.37
CA PRO A 79 -1.21 8.68 3.30
C PRO A 79 -1.99 8.37 2.03
N ASN A 80 -3.28 8.03 2.18
CA ASN A 80 -4.19 7.66 1.10
C ASN A 80 -5.46 8.52 1.17
N PHE A 81 -5.94 8.93 0.01
CA PHE A 81 -7.25 9.54 -0.19
C PHE A 81 -8.19 8.50 -0.77
N LEU A 82 -9.32 8.29 -0.12
CA LEU A 82 -10.27 7.25 -0.47
C LEU A 82 -11.64 7.86 -0.75
N TYR A 83 -12.27 7.37 -1.80
CA TYR A 83 -13.69 7.51 -2.02
C TYR A 83 -14.36 6.23 -1.54
N GLN A 84 -15.34 6.34 -0.65
CA GLN A 84 -16.03 5.22 -0.04
C GLN A 84 -17.53 5.39 -0.23
N GLY A 85 -18.21 4.31 -0.62
CA GLY A 85 -19.66 4.27 -0.81
C GLY A 85 -20.29 3.07 -0.12
N ASN A 86 -21.50 3.27 0.38
CA ASN A 86 -22.31 2.22 0.97
C ASN A 86 -22.86 1.29 -0.12
N ILE A 87 -22.64 -0.01 0.02
CA ILE A 87 -23.18 -1.06 -0.86
C ILE A 87 -24.49 -1.62 -0.27
N GLY A 88 -24.63 -1.56 1.06
CA GLY A 88 -25.79 -2.05 1.80
C GLY A 88 -25.41 -2.92 2.99
N GLY A 89 -26.27 -2.96 4.01
CA GLY A 89 -26.12 -3.86 5.16
C GLY A 89 -24.82 -3.69 5.96
N GLY A 90 -24.28 -2.47 6.03
CA GLY A 90 -22.99 -2.23 6.70
C GLY A 90 -21.75 -2.50 5.84
N LEU A 91 -21.93 -2.92 4.59
CA LEU A 91 -20.83 -3.14 3.63
C LEU A 91 -20.58 -1.86 2.83
N TYR A 92 -19.32 -1.46 2.79
CA TYR A 92 -18.82 -0.29 2.04
C TYR A 92 -17.75 -0.74 1.04
N GLY A 93 -17.81 -0.21 -0.18
CA GLY A 93 -16.74 -0.30 -1.14
C GLY A 93 -15.91 0.97 -1.10
N PHE A 94 -14.61 0.86 -1.31
CA PHE A 94 -13.75 2.03 -1.40
C PHE A 94 -12.71 1.90 -2.50
N VAL A 95 -12.33 3.03 -3.07
CA VAL A 95 -11.27 3.17 -4.06
C VAL A 95 -10.54 4.48 -3.83
N GLY A 96 -9.26 4.48 -4.08
CA GLY A 96 -8.46 5.68 -3.95
C GLY A 96 -7.00 5.44 -4.25
N GLY A 97 -6.16 6.28 -3.70
CA GLY A 97 -4.72 6.17 -3.85
C GLY A 97 -4.00 7.19 -3.00
N GLY A 98 -2.71 7.06 -3.00
CA GLY A 98 -1.86 7.91 -2.19
C GLY A 98 -0.40 7.82 -2.56
N VAL A 99 0.43 8.27 -1.64
CA VAL A 99 1.87 8.20 -1.76
C VAL A 99 2.43 7.22 -0.73
N SER A 100 3.56 6.61 -1.05
CA SER A 100 4.31 5.74 -0.15
C SER A 100 5.66 6.38 0.12
N LEU A 101 5.94 6.63 1.38
CA LEU A 101 7.21 7.13 1.88
C LEU A 101 7.82 6.04 2.74
N GLY A 102 9.00 5.55 2.38
CA GLY A 102 9.62 4.46 3.12
C GLY A 102 11.11 4.64 3.33
N TYR A 103 11.60 3.96 4.34
CA TYR A 103 13.02 3.85 4.61
C TYR A 103 13.36 2.42 5.00
N ASN A 104 14.33 1.86 4.31
CA ASN A 104 14.91 0.57 4.62
C ASN A 104 16.20 0.78 5.40
N PHE A 105 16.29 0.18 6.57
CA PHE A 105 17.44 0.36 7.46
C PHE A 105 18.63 -0.55 7.14
N GLY A 106 18.53 -1.41 6.12
CA GLY A 106 19.62 -2.29 5.69
C GLY A 106 20.05 -3.37 6.69
N PHE A 107 19.32 -3.56 7.78
CA PHE A 107 19.77 -4.36 8.93
C PHE A 107 19.66 -5.87 8.77
N LEU A 108 19.04 -6.44 7.71
CA LEU A 108 18.51 -7.80 7.87
C LEU A 108 18.92 -8.86 6.86
N TYR A 109 19.69 -8.58 5.81
CA TYR A 109 20.07 -9.66 4.89
C TYR A 109 21.47 -9.57 4.34
N TYR A 110 22.43 -10.01 5.13
CA TYR A 110 23.70 -10.51 4.62
C TYR A 110 23.51 -11.98 4.22
N ASN A 111 23.15 -12.25 2.98
CA ASN A 111 23.15 -13.62 2.46
C ASN A 111 24.46 -13.86 1.69
N ARG A 112 25.39 -14.56 2.32
CA ARG A 112 26.73 -14.88 1.80
C ARG A 112 26.74 -15.52 0.40
N ASN A 113 25.64 -16.17 -0.01
CA ASN A 113 25.52 -16.81 -1.31
C ASN A 113 25.10 -15.84 -2.41
N LEU A 114 24.33 -14.81 -2.06
CA LEU A 114 23.97 -13.73 -2.98
C LEU A 114 25.19 -12.81 -3.22
N ASP A 115 25.98 -12.54 -2.20
CA ASP A 115 27.19 -11.73 -2.29
C ASP A 115 28.19 -12.30 -3.32
N ARG A 116 28.35 -13.63 -3.37
CA ARG A 116 29.23 -14.28 -4.35
C ARG A 116 28.70 -14.15 -5.79
N TYR A 117 27.39 -14.18 -5.99
CA TYR A 117 26.75 -13.99 -7.30
C TYR A 117 26.84 -12.53 -7.77
N TYR A 118 26.66 -11.57 -6.87
CA TYR A 118 26.76 -10.15 -7.14
C TYR A 118 28.18 -9.70 -7.45
N ASN A 119 29.17 -10.17 -6.71
CA ASN A 119 30.59 -9.88 -6.94
C ASN A 119 31.07 -10.38 -8.30
N TYR A 120 30.44 -11.44 -8.83
CA TYR A 120 30.79 -11.96 -10.17
C TYR A 120 30.12 -11.15 -11.29
N MET A 121 28.90 -10.69 -11.09
CA MET A 121 28.13 -9.99 -12.13
C MET A 121 28.36 -8.47 -12.17
N TYR A 122 28.75 -7.90 -11.04
CA TYR A 122 28.90 -6.45 -10.88
C TYR A 122 30.08 -6.15 -9.94
N PRO A 123 31.31 -6.27 -10.42
CA PRO A 123 32.51 -6.08 -9.58
C PRO A 123 32.61 -4.69 -8.94
N ASP A 124 32.03 -3.66 -9.56
CA ASP A 124 31.99 -2.30 -9.03
C ASP A 124 31.04 -2.13 -7.83
N TYR A 125 30.17 -3.11 -7.57
CA TYR A 125 29.25 -3.13 -6.42
C TYR A 125 29.82 -3.91 -5.22
N ALA A 126 30.88 -4.67 -5.43
CA ALA A 126 31.39 -5.62 -4.45
C ALA A 126 32.00 -5.00 -3.20
N HIS A 127 32.21 -3.70 -3.17
CA HIS A 127 32.95 -3.01 -2.12
C HIS A 127 32.13 -2.12 -1.19
N SER A 128 30.82 -2.05 -1.31
CA SER A 128 30.02 -1.34 -0.32
C SER A 128 29.45 -2.28 0.74
N SER A 129 30.31 -2.76 1.60
CA SER A 129 29.93 -3.37 2.90
C SER A 129 29.30 -2.37 3.87
N ASP A 130 29.10 -1.15 3.44
CA ASP A 130 28.34 -0.17 4.17
C ASP A 130 26.86 -0.53 4.06
N HIS A 131 26.27 -0.94 5.16
CA HIS A 131 24.84 -1.14 5.35
C HIS A 131 24.08 0.20 5.19
N ALA A 132 24.16 0.77 3.99
CA ALA A 132 23.49 2.02 3.70
C ALA A 132 22.00 1.73 3.56
N GLY A 133 21.23 2.29 4.46
CA GLY A 133 19.79 2.34 4.32
C GLY A 133 19.41 3.07 3.03
N PHE A 134 18.29 2.71 2.42
CA PHE A 134 17.78 3.40 1.24
C PHE A 134 16.39 3.98 1.46
N GLY A 135 16.16 5.12 0.85
CA GLY A 135 14.86 5.77 0.82
C GLY A 135 13.96 5.15 -0.25
N LYS A 136 12.67 5.16 0.00
CA LYS A 136 11.64 4.68 -0.91
C LYS A 136 10.57 5.75 -1.06
N PHE A 137 10.25 6.09 -2.29
CA PHE A 137 9.15 6.98 -2.64
C PHE A 137 8.33 6.36 -3.75
N GLY A 138 7.01 6.40 -3.62
CA GLY A 138 6.12 5.84 -4.63
C GLY A 138 4.72 6.39 -4.56
N VAL A 139 3.92 5.94 -5.49
CA VAL A 139 2.47 6.13 -5.53
C VAL A 139 1.79 4.78 -5.44
N ASN A 140 0.66 4.74 -4.79
CA ASN A 140 -0.15 3.53 -4.72
C ASN A 140 -1.60 3.84 -5.09
N ALA A 141 -2.29 2.84 -5.63
CA ALA A 141 -3.73 2.79 -5.64
C ALA A 141 -4.20 1.87 -4.51
N MET A 142 -5.42 2.07 -4.06
CA MET A 142 -6.03 1.26 -3.02
C MET A 142 -7.49 1.04 -3.38
N MET A 143 -7.92 -0.22 -3.33
CA MET A 143 -9.34 -0.56 -3.54
C MET A 143 -9.71 -1.74 -2.68
N GLY A 144 -10.97 -1.77 -2.21
CA GLY A 144 -11.38 -2.84 -1.33
C GLY A 144 -12.78 -2.68 -0.80
N PHE A 145 -13.05 -3.48 0.22
CA PHE A 145 -14.31 -3.50 0.93
C PHE A 145 -14.07 -3.34 2.43
N GLU A 146 -15.01 -2.72 3.09
CA GLU A 146 -15.04 -2.58 4.53
C GLU A 146 -16.42 -2.93 5.04
N TYR A 147 -16.51 -3.77 6.05
CA TYR A 147 -17.74 -4.09 6.72
C TYR A 147 -17.74 -3.47 8.12
N LYS A 148 -18.69 -2.58 8.37
CA LYS A 148 -18.93 -1.95 9.67
C LYS A 148 -20.02 -2.72 10.40
N PHE A 149 -19.63 -3.28 11.54
CA PHE A 149 -20.57 -3.95 12.43
C PHE A 149 -21.41 -2.93 13.22
N ASP A 150 -22.52 -3.37 13.81
CA ASP A 150 -23.29 -2.55 14.75
C ASP A 150 -22.46 -2.19 16.00
N ALA A 151 -21.51 -3.05 16.36
CA ALA A 151 -20.48 -2.76 17.36
C ALA A 151 -19.48 -1.71 16.82
N PRO A 152 -18.70 -1.02 17.67
CA PRO A 152 -17.72 -0.03 17.26
C PRO A 152 -16.47 -0.68 16.62
N VAL A 153 -16.67 -1.59 15.68
CA VAL A 153 -15.63 -2.35 14.97
C VAL A 153 -15.96 -2.39 13.48
N ALA A 154 -14.92 -2.33 12.66
CA ALA A 154 -14.98 -2.60 11.22
C ALA A 154 -13.84 -3.53 10.81
N ILE A 155 -14.10 -4.35 9.79
CA ILE A 155 -13.09 -5.16 9.13
C ILE A 155 -12.97 -4.71 7.68
N SER A 156 -11.78 -4.78 7.11
CA SER A 156 -11.55 -4.41 5.71
C SER A 156 -10.66 -5.41 5.01
N LEU A 157 -10.85 -5.51 3.71
CA LEU A 157 -9.98 -6.23 2.79
C LEU A 157 -9.65 -5.28 1.65
N ASP A 158 -8.37 -5.06 1.40
CA ASP A 158 -7.93 -4.15 0.35
C ASP A 158 -6.82 -4.74 -0.52
N PHE A 159 -6.79 -4.29 -1.76
CA PHE A 159 -5.76 -4.54 -2.74
C PHE A 159 -5.02 -3.24 -3.03
N ARG A 160 -3.67 -3.29 -3.00
CA ARG A 160 -2.80 -2.11 -3.14
C ARG A 160 -1.71 -2.36 -4.17
N PRO A 161 -1.93 -2.05 -5.43
CA PRO A 161 -0.84 -1.92 -6.39
C PRO A 161 -0.08 -0.63 -6.17
N GLY A 162 1.25 -0.68 -6.28
CA GLY A 162 2.12 0.48 -6.11
C GLY A 162 3.25 0.50 -7.12
N TYR A 163 3.71 1.71 -7.43
CA TYR A 163 4.87 1.95 -8.26
C TYR A 163 5.71 3.07 -7.67
N GLY A 164 7.01 2.88 -7.65
CA GLY A 164 7.90 3.89 -7.07
C GLY A 164 9.36 3.71 -7.40
N MET A 165 10.17 4.44 -6.67
CA MET A 165 11.61 4.48 -6.79
C MET A 165 12.25 4.24 -5.44
N GLN A 166 13.38 3.55 -5.46
CA GLN A 166 14.28 3.38 -4.33
C GLN A 166 15.57 4.12 -4.65
N PHE A 167 16.10 4.84 -3.69
CA PHE A 167 17.32 5.63 -3.85
C PHE A 167 18.26 5.38 -2.69
N ASP A 168 19.46 5.03 -3.04
CA ASP A 168 20.62 5.00 -2.16
C ASP A 168 21.30 6.36 -2.27
N GLY A 169 21.71 6.96 -1.16
CA GLY A 169 22.38 8.28 -1.13
C GLY A 169 23.63 8.41 -2.00
N LYS A 170 24.05 7.34 -2.66
CA LYS A 170 25.27 7.28 -3.48
C LYS A 170 25.07 7.26 -5.00
N LYS A 171 23.88 7.39 -5.56
CA LYS A 171 23.64 7.56 -7.02
C LYS A 171 22.70 6.57 -7.71
N TYR A 172 22.13 5.58 -7.08
CA TYR A 172 21.36 4.57 -7.80
C TYR A 172 19.85 4.73 -7.53
N MET A 173 19.08 4.84 -8.60
CA MET A 173 17.63 4.83 -8.58
C MET A 173 17.13 3.55 -9.21
N TRP A 174 16.32 2.79 -8.48
CA TRP A 174 15.60 1.66 -9.02
C TRP A 174 14.12 1.95 -9.03
N HIS A 175 13.46 1.50 -10.07
CA HIS A 175 12.01 1.46 -10.10
C HIS A 175 11.54 0.13 -9.52
N TYR A 176 10.49 0.18 -8.73
CA TYR A 176 9.82 -1.01 -8.26
C TYR A 176 8.34 -0.95 -8.60
N PHE A 177 7.77 -2.11 -8.81
CA PHE A 177 6.33 -2.34 -8.85
C PHE A 177 6.01 -3.34 -7.76
N ASP A 178 5.08 -3.02 -6.90
CA ASP A 178 4.61 -3.92 -5.88
C ASP A 178 3.08 -4.01 -5.91
N TRP A 179 2.57 -5.03 -5.28
CA TRP A 179 1.14 -5.19 -5.05
C TRP A 179 0.94 -6.05 -3.81
N GLY A 180 -0.20 -5.94 -3.19
CA GLY A 180 -0.52 -6.75 -2.03
C GLY A 180 -1.96 -6.70 -1.65
N ILE A 181 -2.34 -7.66 -0.83
CA ILE A 181 -3.66 -7.74 -0.21
C ILE A 181 -3.44 -7.56 1.29
N ASN A 182 -4.26 -6.72 1.91
CA ASN A 182 -4.22 -6.50 3.35
C ASN A 182 -5.61 -6.70 3.94
N PHE A 183 -5.62 -7.27 5.12
CA PHE A 183 -6.79 -7.38 5.98
C PHE A 183 -6.66 -6.36 7.12
N GLY A 184 -7.68 -5.56 7.34
CA GLY A 184 -7.72 -4.55 8.39
C GLY A 184 -8.75 -4.88 9.45
N LEU A 185 -8.40 -4.60 10.71
CA LEU A 185 -9.31 -4.57 11.85
C LEU A 185 -9.25 -3.18 12.48
N ARG A 186 -10.37 -2.50 12.59
CA ARG A 186 -10.47 -1.12 13.07
C ARG A 186 -11.51 -0.96 14.15
N PHE A 187 -11.19 -0.11 15.11
CA PHE A 187 -12.13 0.43 16.07
C PHE A 187 -12.66 1.76 15.54
N THR A 188 -13.98 1.94 15.54
CA THR A 188 -14.67 3.09 14.95
C THR A 188 -15.29 3.97 16.03
N MET A 189 -15.23 5.30 15.79
CA MET A 189 -15.78 6.33 16.67
C MET A 189 -16.61 7.33 15.87
#